data_c69c2b4e4ee5070ac936b32646fc2964
#
_entry.id   c69c2b4e4ee5070ac936b32646fc2964
#
_cell.length_a   1.000
_cell.length_b   1.000
_cell.length_c   1.000
_cell.angle_alpha   90.00
_cell.angle_beta   90.00
_cell.angle_gamma   90.00
#
_symmetry.space_group_name_H-M   'P 1'
#
loop_
_entity.id
_entity.type
_entity.pdbx_description
1 polymer ?
#
loop_
_entity_poly.entity_id
_entity_poly.type
_entity_poly.pdbx_seq_one_letter_code
_entity_poly.pdbx_strand_id
1 'polypeptide(L)'
;MATWKSAAYDGRYLQLDISESVNVVGNSSTLSWTLTSTGGASTYYTIDTTTVTINGTTVYSKDRTYWDDRVFPAKKGSVSGTITVAHDSNGSKTIAVGFSTRVYIYGSQEYGGSMTLTTIDRSATTVTFSTSNVTANGFKISATSSATADIWQYSTNGGSSWTQFSTTASTSASVTITSLSPNTSYTVRVRARRQYNHVYGTSGSSTVKTLGGAVVNSVNTVTADNATVSITINVTVYEASYTNSLVL
;
A
#
# COMPACT_ATOMS: atom_id res chain seq x y z
N MET A 1 -5.10 -3.91 24.52
CA MET A 1 -4.07 -4.42 25.47
C MET A 1 -4.40 -5.85 25.80
N ALA A 2 -3.45 -6.75 25.67
CA ALA A 2 -3.59 -8.16 26.00
C ALA A 2 -2.63 -8.51 27.14
N THR A 3 -3.04 -9.43 28.03
CA THR A 3 -2.29 -9.76 29.23
C THR A 3 -2.25 -11.26 29.44
N TRP A 4 -1.07 -11.81 29.72
CA TRP A 4 -0.84 -13.21 30.13
C TRP A 4 -0.12 -13.24 31.47
N LYS A 5 -0.49 -14.19 32.32
CA LYS A 5 0.09 -14.34 33.64
C LYS A 5 0.60 -15.75 33.85
N SER A 6 1.72 -15.88 34.56
CA SER A 6 2.18 -17.16 35.08
C SER A 6 1.30 -17.63 36.26
N ALA A 7 1.43 -18.90 36.62
CA ALA A 7 0.98 -19.35 37.93
C ALA A 7 1.64 -18.49 39.03
N ALA A 8 0.92 -18.29 40.13
CA ALA A 8 1.46 -17.60 41.29
C ALA A 8 2.18 -18.59 42.23
N TYR A 9 3.38 -18.24 42.63
CA TYR A 9 4.15 -18.96 43.65
C TYR A 9 4.42 -17.97 44.82
N ASP A 10 3.90 -18.28 45.97
CA ASP A 10 4.01 -17.43 47.16
C ASP A 10 3.60 -15.96 46.89
N GLY A 11 2.49 -15.80 46.16
CA GLY A 11 1.97 -14.48 45.76
C GLY A 11 2.76 -13.78 44.67
N ARG A 12 3.77 -14.42 44.05
CA ARG A 12 4.56 -13.87 42.95
C ARG A 12 4.11 -14.47 41.63
N TYR A 13 4.02 -13.63 40.61
CA TYR A 13 3.80 -14.07 39.22
C TYR A 13 4.50 -13.13 38.25
N LEU A 14 4.75 -13.65 37.06
CA LEU A 14 5.14 -12.83 35.92
C LEU A 14 3.89 -12.46 35.13
N GLN A 15 3.86 -11.23 34.65
CA GLN A 15 2.79 -10.73 33.80
C GLN A 15 3.40 -10.12 32.54
N LEU A 16 2.98 -10.64 31.39
CA LEU A 16 3.29 -10.07 30.08
C LEU A 16 2.10 -9.25 29.61
N ASP A 17 2.31 -7.96 29.42
CA ASP A 17 1.36 -7.02 28.85
C ASP A 17 1.82 -6.60 27.46
N ILE A 18 0.89 -6.59 26.50
CA ILE A 18 1.16 -6.16 25.12
C ILE A 18 0.10 -5.15 24.69
N SER A 19 0.55 -4.04 24.16
CA SER A 19 -0.27 -3.03 23.48
C SER A 19 0.11 -2.93 22.00
N GLU A 20 -0.84 -2.51 21.18
CA GLU A 20 -0.70 -2.43 19.73
C GLU A 20 -0.84 -0.99 19.27
N SER A 21 0.01 -0.59 18.33
CA SER A 21 -0.09 0.62 17.53
C SER A 21 -0.07 0.26 16.05
N VAL A 22 -1.12 0.62 15.32
CA VAL A 22 -1.35 0.21 13.94
C VAL A 22 -0.71 1.18 12.95
N ASN A 23 0.03 0.66 11.97
CA ASN A 23 0.53 1.39 10.82
C ASN A 23 -0.26 0.96 9.56
N VAL A 24 -1.31 1.69 9.24
CA VAL A 24 -2.22 1.37 8.13
C VAL A 24 -1.50 1.35 6.79
N VAL A 25 -0.66 2.34 6.51
CA VAL A 25 0.08 2.47 5.25
C VAL A 25 1.10 1.35 5.09
N GLY A 26 1.83 1.04 6.16
CA GLY A 26 2.84 -0.01 6.17
C GLY A 26 2.27 -1.43 6.28
N ASN A 27 0.95 -1.59 6.44
CA ASN A 27 0.30 -2.88 6.68
C ASN A 27 0.98 -3.67 7.80
N SER A 28 1.21 -3.01 8.92
CA SER A 28 1.93 -3.58 10.06
C SER A 28 1.44 -3.01 11.38
N SER A 29 1.75 -3.68 12.47
CA SER A 29 1.54 -3.17 13.83
C SER A 29 2.86 -3.17 14.60
N THR A 30 3.08 -2.10 15.37
CA THR A 30 4.13 -2.07 16.38
C THR A 30 3.53 -2.51 17.71
N LEU A 31 4.09 -3.57 18.27
CA LEU A 31 3.71 -4.11 19.56
C LEU A 31 4.70 -3.61 20.61
N SER A 32 4.19 -2.93 21.62
CA SER A 32 4.95 -2.58 22.82
C SER A 32 4.62 -3.60 23.90
N TRP A 33 5.62 -4.27 24.41
CA TRP A 33 5.48 -5.32 25.41
C TRP A 33 6.21 -4.97 26.71
N THR A 34 5.66 -5.42 27.83
CA THR A 34 6.27 -5.29 29.15
C THR A 34 6.07 -6.60 29.91
N LEU A 35 7.15 -7.21 30.34
CA LEU A 35 7.13 -8.32 31.28
C LEU A 35 7.44 -7.78 32.67
N THR A 36 6.51 -7.95 33.59
CA THR A 36 6.59 -7.45 34.96
C THR A 36 6.61 -8.60 35.93
N SER A 37 7.49 -8.53 36.93
CA SER A 37 7.43 -9.37 38.13
C SER A 37 6.59 -8.69 39.20
N THR A 38 5.52 -9.34 39.63
CA THR A 38 4.65 -8.85 40.67
C THR A 38 4.96 -9.56 41.98
N GLY A 39 5.29 -8.80 43.01
CA GLY A 39 5.93 -9.33 44.22
C GLY A 39 5.03 -9.91 45.26
N GLY A 40 5.53 -10.78 46.07
CA GLY A 40 5.07 -11.33 47.33
C GLY A 40 6.18 -11.31 48.38
N ALA A 41 6.06 -12.05 49.45
CA ALA A 41 6.99 -12.08 50.55
C ALA A 41 8.38 -12.61 50.22
N SER A 42 9.26 -12.63 51.18
CA SER A 42 10.73 -12.71 51.13
C SER A 42 11.37 -14.06 50.77
N THR A 43 10.66 -15.02 50.17
CA THR A 43 11.27 -16.32 49.83
C THR A 43 12.02 -16.28 48.51
N TYR A 44 13.21 -16.80 48.49
CA TYR A 44 14.15 -16.79 47.37
C TYR A 44 13.83 -17.92 46.36
N TYR A 45 13.09 -17.62 45.29
CA TYR A 45 13.03 -18.53 44.17
C TYR A 45 14.00 -18.05 43.09
N THR A 46 14.81 -18.99 42.62
CA THR A 46 15.75 -18.75 41.54
C THR A 46 15.06 -18.91 40.22
N ILE A 47 14.95 -17.85 39.45
CA ILE A 47 14.56 -17.90 38.03
C ILE A 47 15.89 -18.06 37.26
N ASP A 48 16.08 -19.22 36.61
CA ASP A 48 17.30 -19.51 35.85
C ASP A 48 17.29 -18.83 34.49
N THR A 49 16.20 -18.92 33.77
CA THR A 49 16.07 -18.35 32.42
C THR A 49 14.70 -17.75 32.28
N THR A 50 14.62 -16.58 31.67
CA THR A 50 13.34 -15.97 31.27
C THR A 50 13.43 -15.57 29.81
N THR A 51 12.44 -15.97 28.99
CA THR A 51 12.34 -15.56 27.60
C THR A 51 10.98 -14.94 27.34
N VAL A 52 10.91 -14.00 26.39
CA VAL A 52 9.67 -13.51 25.81
C VAL A 52 9.71 -13.76 24.31
N THR A 53 8.68 -14.38 23.80
CA THR A 53 8.53 -14.70 22.37
C THR A 53 7.27 -14.07 21.82
N ILE A 54 7.41 -13.33 20.73
CA ILE A 54 6.31 -12.68 20.01
C ILE A 54 6.43 -13.01 18.52
N ASN A 55 5.38 -13.59 17.96
CA ASN A 55 5.32 -14.00 16.54
C ASN A 55 6.52 -14.85 16.12
N GLY A 56 6.90 -15.81 16.96
CA GLY A 56 8.04 -16.70 16.72
C GLY A 56 9.44 -16.08 16.96
N THR A 57 9.49 -14.80 17.26
CA THR A 57 10.76 -14.09 17.55
C THR A 57 10.98 -13.98 19.04
N THR A 58 12.15 -14.40 19.55
CA THR A 58 12.56 -14.15 20.93
C THR A 58 12.97 -12.69 21.06
N VAL A 59 12.14 -11.88 21.71
CA VAL A 59 12.36 -10.43 21.90
C VAL A 59 13.08 -10.12 23.21
N TYR A 60 13.15 -11.09 24.10
CA TYR A 60 13.92 -11.00 25.34
C TYR A 60 14.39 -12.38 25.75
N SER A 61 15.62 -12.48 26.17
CA SER A 61 16.19 -13.69 26.80
C SER A 61 17.21 -13.28 27.85
N LYS A 62 17.11 -13.83 29.01
CA LYS A 62 18.04 -13.61 30.09
C LYS A 62 18.31 -14.93 30.81
N ASP A 63 19.54 -15.36 30.74
CA ASP A 63 20.06 -16.45 31.53
C ASP A 63 20.65 -15.91 32.82
N ARG A 64 20.48 -16.68 33.86
CA ARG A 64 21.03 -16.36 35.16
C ARG A 64 22.24 -17.21 35.47
N THR A 65 23.25 -16.57 36.03
CA THR A 65 24.45 -17.26 36.53
C THR A 65 24.57 -17.28 38.05
N TYR A 66 23.80 -16.45 38.78
CA TYR A 66 23.85 -16.40 40.26
C TYR A 66 22.68 -15.66 40.91
N TRP A 67 22.49 -15.85 42.21
CA TRP A 67 21.53 -15.20 43.12
C TRP A 67 21.65 -13.66 43.13
N ASP A 68 21.34 -13.01 42.09
CA ASP A 68 21.42 -11.55 42.03
C ASP A 68 20.02 -10.94 41.93
N ASP A 69 19.63 -10.17 42.93
CA ASP A 69 18.40 -9.38 42.94
C ASP A 69 18.34 -8.37 41.77
N ARG A 70 19.44 -8.18 41.06
CA ARG A 70 19.57 -7.31 39.89
C ARG A 70 19.25 -8.01 38.57
N VAL A 71 19.07 -9.32 38.57
CA VAL A 71 18.63 -10.06 37.38
C VAL A 71 17.13 -10.06 37.33
N PHE A 72 16.59 -9.62 36.20
CA PHE A 72 15.14 -9.60 36.00
C PHE A 72 14.55 -11.02 36.05
N PRO A 73 13.37 -11.17 36.63
CA PRO A 73 12.73 -10.12 37.40
C PRO A 73 13.20 -10.11 38.84
N ALA A 74 13.90 -9.06 39.28
CA ALA A 74 14.10 -8.78 40.66
C ALA A 74 12.77 -8.81 41.42
N LYS A 75 12.78 -8.79 42.74
CA LYS A 75 11.57 -8.86 43.61
C LYS A 75 10.40 -8.00 43.13
N LYS A 76 10.69 -6.89 42.46
CA LYS A 76 9.72 -6.04 41.71
C LYS A 76 10.50 -5.38 40.58
N GLY A 77 10.29 -5.82 39.37
CA GLY A 77 10.97 -5.25 38.22
C GLY A 77 10.17 -5.46 36.94
N SER A 78 10.56 -4.75 35.90
CA SER A 78 9.99 -4.91 34.59
C SER A 78 11.06 -4.81 33.52
N VAL A 79 10.83 -5.49 32.43
CA VAL A 79 11.56 -5.31 31.17
C VAL A 79 10.56 -5.08 30.07
N SER A 80 10.90 -4.23 29.12
CA SER A 80 10.01 -3.85 28.03
C SER A 80 10.77 -3.70 26.73
N GLY A 81 10.04 -3.73 25.64
CA GLY A 81 10.56 -3.49 24.31
C GLY A 81 9.45 -3.35 23.29
N THR A 82 9.86 -3.27 22.03
CA THR A 82 8.94 -3.18 20.91
C THR A 82 9.33 -4.15 19.81
N ILE A 83 8.35 -4.59 19.04
CA ILE A 83 8.55 -5.37 17.82
C ILE A 83 7.53 -4.94 16.78
N THR A 84 7.94 -4.84 15.51
CA THR A 84 7.01 -4.60 14.42
C THR A 84 6.64 -5.92 13.76
N VAL A 85 5.34 -6.15 13.58
CA VAL A 85 4.78 -7.34 12.94
C VAL A 85 4.04 -6.93 11.67
N ALA A 86 4.42 -7.49 10.53
CA ALA A 86 3.71 -7.32 9.28
C ALA A 86 2.38 -8.11 9.30
N HIS A 87 1.31 -7.50 8.79
CA HIS A 87 0.04 -8.17 8.57
C HIS A 87 0.04 -8.96 7.25
N ASP A 88 -0.89 -9.87 7.13
CA ASP A 88 -1.13 -10.59 5.88
C ASP A 88 -1.67 -9.63 4.81
N SER A 89 -1.67 -10.03 3.54
CA SER A 89 -2.05 -9.14 2.43
C SER A 89 -3.47 -8.58 2.54
N ASN A 90 -4.36 -9.29 3.23
CA ASN A 90 -5.74 -8.85 3.52
C ASN A 90 -5.85 -7.92 4.75
N GLY A 91 -4.73 -7.62 5.41
CA GLY A 91 -4.67 -6.76 6.60
C GLY A 91 -4.96 -7.45 7.92
N SER A 92 -5.25 -8.74 7.94
CA SER A 92 -5.41 -9.51 9.19
C SER A 92 -4.07 -10.04 9.70
N LYS A 93 -3.99 -10.33 10.99
CA LYS A 93 -2.87 -11.05 11.59
C LYS A 93 -3.24 -11.63 12.94
N THR A 94 -2.94 -12.91 13.12
CA THR A 94 -2.94 -13.55 14.43
C THR A 94 -1.54 -14.06 14.71
N ILE A 95 -1.04 -13.80 15.90
CA ILE A 95 0.32 -14.14 16.33
C ILE A 95 0.28 -14.99 17.58
N ALA A 96 1.29 -15.83 17.73
CA ALA A 96 1.59 -16.46 19.01
C ALA A 96 2.38 -15.48 19.88
N VAL A 97 2.04 -15.42 21.15
CA VAL A 97 2.75 -14.62 22.16
C VAL A 97 2.94 -15.47 23.41
N GLY A 98 4.06 -15.30 24.07
CA GLY A 98 4.31 -16.04 25.28
C GLY A 98 5.60 -15.62 25.98
N PHE A 99 5.75 -16.13 27.16
CA PHE A 99 7.01 -16.10 27.89
C PHE A 99 7.22 -17.46 28.56
N SER A 100 8.47 -17.85 28.68
CA SER A 100 8.88 -18.99 29.47
C SER A 100 9.71 -18.53 30.65
N THR A 101 9.62 -19.29 31.71
CA THR A 101 10.47 -19.10 32.88
C THR A 101 10.89 -20.46 33.40
N ARG A 102 12.15 -20.60 33.77
CA ARG A 102 12.63 -21.78 34.47
C ARG A 102 12.87 -21.45 35.92
N VAL A 103 12.14 -22.10 36.79
CA VAL A 103 12.32 -21.99 38.24
C VAL A 103 13.04 -23.23 38.72
N TYR A 104 14.12 -23.08 39.47
CA TYR A 104 15.04 -24.14 39.87
C TYR A 104 14.35 -25.42 40.38
N ILE A 105 13.32 -25.27 41.21
CA ILE A 105 12.60 -26.40 41.82
C ILE A 105 11.36 -26.84 41.05
N TYR A 106 10.85 -26.07 40.10
CA TYR A 106 9.63 -26.35 39.38
C TYR A 106 9.84 -26.65 37.88
N GLY A 107 11.08 -26.57 37.40
CA GLY A 107 11.41 -26.76 36.00
C GLY A 107 10.95 -25.60 35.09
N SER A 108 10.95 -25.85 33.79
CA SER A 108 10.50 -24.88 32.80
C SER A 108 8.98 -24.80 32.76
N GLN A 109 8.46 -23.58 32.74
CA GLN A 109 7.06 -23.26 32.61
C GLN A 109 6.86 -22.31 31.42
N GLU A 110 5.88 -22.59 30.62
CA GLU A 110 5.51 -21.77 29.45
C GLU A 110 4.13 -21.18 29.64
N TYR A 111 3.98 -19.91 29.34
CA TYR A 111 2.73 -19.16 29.45
C TYR A 111 2.55 -18.32 28.21
N GLY A 112 1.32 -18.23 27.69
CA GLY A 112 1.04 -17.45 26.52
C GLY A 112 -0.25 -17.88 25.85
N GLY A 113 -0.38 -17.52 24.59
CA GLY A 113 -1.54 -17.83 23.77
C GLY A 113 -1.45 -17.15 22.41
N SER A 114 -2.60 -16.99 21.78
CA SER A 114 -2.70 -16.22 20.55
C SER A 114 -3.24 -14.82 20.80
N MET A 115 -2.77 -13.86 20.00
CA MET A 115 -3.28 -12.50 19.95
C MET A 115 -3.67 -12.18 18.51
N THR A 116 -4.93 -11.82 18.31
CA THR A 116 -5.38 -11.29 17.01
C THR A 116 -5.16 -9.77 17.03
N LEU A 117 -4.40 -9.29 16.07
CA LEU A 117 -4.14 -7.87 15.88
C LEU A 117 -5.33 -7.18 15.22
N THR A 118 -5.39 -5.87 15.36
CA THR A 118 -6.41 -5.04 14.72
C THR A 118 -6.33 -5.19 13.20
N THR A 119 -7.42 -5.62 12.57
CA THR A 119 -7.45 -5.78 11.12
C THR A 119 -7.31 -4.43 10.42
N ILE A 120 -6.37 -4.33 9.52
CA ILE A 120 -6.12 -3.14 8.69
C ILE A 120 -6.96 -3.26 7.41
N ASP A 121 -7.81 -2.27 7.14
CA ASP A 121 -8.56 -2.22 5.88
C ASP A 121 -7.60 -2.07 4.69
N ARG A 122 -7.50 -3.10 3.86
CA ARG A 122 -6.69 -3.16 2.62
C ARG A 122 -7.56 -3.07 1.37
N SER A 123 -8.83 -2.69 1.50
CA SER A 123 -9.71 -2.55 0.35
C SER A 123 -9.22 -1.45 -0.60
N ALA A 124 -9.25 -1.76 -1.89
CA ALA A 124 -8.98 -0.80 -2.96
C ALA A 124 -10.19 0.14 -3.14
N THR A 125 -9.94 1.35 -3.66
CA THR A 125 -11.03 2.21 -4.13
C THR A 125 -11.59 1.67 -5.45
N THR A 126 -12.89 1.80 -5.68
CA THR A 126 -13.48 1.56 -7.00
C THR A 126 -13.19 2.77 -7.88
N VAL A 127 -12.70 2.53 -9.09
CA VAL A 127 -12.36 3.59 -10.05
C VAL A 127 -13.20 3.43 -11.32
N THR A 128 -13.80 4.51 -11.77
CA THR A 128 -14.50 4.62 -13.06
C THR A 128 -13.95 5.80 -13.85
N PHE A 129 -14.09 5.77 -15.16
CA PHE A 129 -13.68 6.87 -16.01
C PHE A 129 -14.54 6.95 -17.29
N SER A 130 -14.53 8.12 -17.91
CA SER A 130 -15.02 8.38 -19.24
C SER A 130 -13.97 9.10 -20.08
N THR A 131 -14.11 8.99 -21.39
CA THR A 131 -13.27 9.72 -22.35
C THR A 131 -14.13 10.66 -23.16
N SER A 132 -13.59 11.82 -23.51
CA SER A 132 -14.25 12.87 -24.30
C SER A 132 -13.23 13.68 -25.09
N ASN A 133 -13.70 14.61 -25.92
CA ASN A 133 -12.86 15.52 -26.70
C ASN A 133 -11.77 14.77 -27.48
N VAL A 134 -12.18 13.68 -28.15
CA VAL A 134 -11.27 12.90 -28.98
C VAL A 134 -10.85 13.74 -30.19
N THR A 135 -9.55 13.83 -30.42
CA THR A 135 -8.91 14.52 -31.53
C THR A 135 -7.99 13.56 -32.29
N ALA A 136 -7.32 14.03 -33.32
CA ALA A 136 -6.33 13.24 -34.02
C ALA A 136 -5.11 12.87 -33.14
N ASN A 137 -4.80 13.72 -32.17
CA ASN A 137 -3.58 13.59 -31.37
C ASN A 137 -3.83 13.40 -29.86
N GLY A 138 -5.07 13.19 -29.46
CA GLY A 138 -5.37 13.04 -28.03
C GLY A 138 -6.83 12.93 -27.68
N PHE A 139 -7.09 12.84 -26.38
CA PHE A 139 -8.43 12.83 -25.78
C PHE A 139 -8.36 13.23 -24.31
N LYS A 140 -9.51 13.61 -23.75
CA LYS A 140 -9.65 13.89 -22.32
C LYS A 140 -10.12 12.64 -21.58
N ILE A 141 -9.50 12.35 -20.43
CA ILE A 141 -9.99 11.40 -19.42
C ILE A 141 -10.61 12.20 -18.28
N SER A 142 -11.79 11.80 -17.82
CA SER A 142 -12.40 12.23 -16.57
C SER A 142 -12.67 10.99 -15.72
N ALA A 143 -12.12 10.93 -14.52
CA ALA A 143 -12.16 9.77 -13.65
C ALA A 143 -12.73 10.11 -12.27
N THR A 144 -13.36 9.12 -11.64
CA THR A 144 -13.86 9.20 -10.26
C THR A 144 -13.49 7.96 -9.47
N SER A 145 -13.43 8.10 -8.15
CA SER A 145 -13.17 7.00 -7.21
C SER A 145 -14.17 7.02 -6.06
N SER A 146 -14.47 5.86 -5.50
CA SER A 146 -15.38 5.69 -4.37
C SER A 146 -14.82 6.24 -3.04
N ALA A 147 -13.52 6.49 -2.95
CA ALA A 147 -12.85 7.07 -1.79
C ALA A 147 -11.80 8.08 -2.24
N THR A 148 -11.42 9.00 -1.35
CA THR A 148 -10.36 9.98 -1.62
C THR A 148 -9.07 9.28 -2.03
N ALA A 149 -8.56 9.67 -3.20
CA ALA A 149 -7.29 9.20 -3.77
C ALA A 149 -6.27 10.33 -3.78
N ASP A 150 -5.03 10.00 -3.49
CA ASP A 150 -3.90 10.93 -3.44
C ASP A 150 -2.94 10.79 -4.63
N ILE A 151 -3.07 9.74 -5.43
CA ILE A 151 -2.36 9.55 -6.70
C ILE A 151 -3.33 9.04 -7.75
N TRP A 152 -3.33 9.68 -8.92
CA TRP A 152 -4.08 9.27 -10.08
C TRP A 152 -3.15 9.00 -11.25
N GLN A 153 -3.37 7.86 -11.92
CA GLN A 153 -2.57 7.44 -13.05
C GLN A 153 -3.46 6.89 -14.15
N TYR A 154 -3.05 7.09 -15.41
CA TYR A 154 -3.67 6.47 -16.58
C TYR A 154 -2.68 5.57 -17.31
N SER A 155 -3.23 4.68 -18.10
CA SER A 155 -2.53 3.84 -19.06
C SER A 155 -3.23 3.94 -20.41
N THR A 156 -2.49 3.94 -21.51
CA THR A 156 -3.00 3.87 -22.88
C THR A 156 -2.70 2.51 -23.55
N ASN A 157 -2.08 1.58 -22.82
CA ASN A 157 -1.66 0.27 -23.30
C ASN A 157 -2.19 -0.88 -22.41
N GLY A 158 -3.42 -0.72 -21.90
CA GLY A 158 -4.12 -1.76 -21.15
C GLY A 158 -3.61 -2.02 -19.73
N GLY A 159 -2.76 -1.13 -19.20
CA GLY A 159 -2.18 -1.26 -17.87
C GLY A 159 -0.74 -1.76 -17.84
N SER A 160 -0.10 -1.93 -19.01
CA SER A 160 1.30 -2.35 -19.11
C SER A 160 2.26 -1.27 -18.60
N SER A 161 1.92 0.01 -18.79
CA SER A 161 2.61 1.14 -18.18
C SER A 161 1.62 2.17 -17.68
N TRP A 162 2.06 3.00 -16.70
CA TRP A 162 1.22 3.96 -16.03
C TRP A 162 1.88 5.33 -15.98
N THR A 163 1.12 6.36 -16.34
CA THR A 163 1.53 7.77 -16.26
C THR A 163 0.73 8.48 -15.20
N GLN A 164 1.42 9.12 -14.24
CA GLN A 164 0.78 9.90 -13.20
C GLN A 164 0.30 11.25 -13.75
N PHE A 165 -0.91 11.66 -13.38
CA PHE A 165 -1.47 12.92 -13.83
C PHE A 165 -2.05 13.79 -12.72
N SER A 166 -2.22 13.27 -11.50
CA SER A 166 -2.59 14.07 -10.34
C SER A 166 -2.04 13.49 -9.05
N THR A 167 -1.68 14.37 -8.11
CA THR A 167 -1.32 14.09 -6.71
C THR A 167 -2.23 14.83 -5.73
N THR A 168 -3.23 15.54 -6.25
CA THR A 168 -4.20 16.23 -5.40
C THR A 168 -5.19 15.23 -4.82
N ALA A 169 -5.31 15.25 -3.49
CA ALA A 169 -6.27 14.41 -2.78
C ALA A 169 -7.70 14.77 -3.18
N SER A 170 -8.39 13.87 -3.86
CA SER A 170 -9.73 14.09 -4.41
C SER A 170 -10.44 12.77 -4.69
N THR A 171 -11.76 12.82 -4.82
CA THR A 171 -12.58 11.72 -5.37
C THR A 171 -12.74 11.78 -6.89
N SER A 172 -12.18 12.81 -7.55
CA SER A 172 -12.21 12.95 -9.00
C SER A 172 -10.95 13.62 -9.52
N ALA A 173 -10.58 13.27 -10.76
CA ALA A 173 -9.47 13.89 -11.45
C ALA A 173 -9.67 13.83 -12.97
N SER A 174 -9.06 14.75 -13.72
CA SER A 174 -9.10 14.74 -15.17
C SER A 174 -7.76 15.13 -15.78
N VAL A 175 -7.53 14.63 -16.99
CA VAL A 175 -6.33 14.94 -17.77
C VAL A 175 -6.66 14.95 -19.26
N THR A 176 -6.01 15.83 -20.00
CA THR A 176 -6.00 15.79 -21.47
C THR A 176 -4.69 15.14 -21.92
N ILE A 177 -4.80 14.03 -22.61
CA ILE A 177 -3.67 13.33 -23.20
C ILE A 177 -3.43 13.91 -24.58
N THR A 178 -2.18 14.19 -24.91
CA THR A 178 -1.74 14.76 -26.19
C THR A 178 -0.63 13.92 -26.81
N SER A 179 -0.21 14.26 -28.01
CA SER A 179 0.92 13.62 -28.71
C SER A 179 0.71 12.13 -29.01
N LEU A 180 -0.53 11.72 -29.18
CA LEU A 180 -0.91 10.40 -29.66
C LEU A 180 -0.87 10.36 -31.18
N SER A 181 -0.72 9.14 -31.73
CA SER A 181 -0.78 8.90 -33.18
C SER A 181 -2.23 9.01 -33.68
N PRO A 182 -2.48 9.63 -34.84
CA PRO A 182 -3.79 9.66 -35.47
C PRO A 182 -4.28 8.26 -35.87
N ASN A 183 -5.59 8.09 -35.98
CA ASN A 183 -6.25 6.87 -36.43
C ASN A 183 -5.81 5.61 -35.67
N THR A 184 -5.42 5.77 -34.41
CA THR A 184 -4.82 4.70 -33.60
C THR A 184 -5.73 4.36 -32.41
N SER A 185 -5.90 3.07 -32.16
CA SER A 185 -6.68 2.56 -31.02
C SER A 185 -5.82 2.42 -29.78
N TYR A 186 -6.27 2.95 -28.67
CA TYR A 186 -5.62 2.90 -27.38
C TYR A 186 -6.50 2.17 -26.37
N THR A 187 -5.94 1.18 -25.66
CA THR A 187 -6.64 0.53 -24.54
C THR A 187 -6.38 1.32 -23.27
N VAL A 188 -7.39 2.09 -22.86
CA VAL A 188 -7.28 3.03 -21.74
C VAL A 188 -7.71 2.34 -20.44
N ARG A 189 -6.95 2.58 -19.39
CA ARG A 189 -7.29 2.26 -17.98
C ARG A 189 -6.89 3.41 -17.09
N VAL A 190 -7.57 3.53 -15.95
CA VAL A 190 -7.23 4.49 -14.89
C VAL A 190 -7.06 3.74 -13.58
N ARG A 191 -6.09 4.13 -12.77
CA ARG A 191 -5.98 3.68 -11.38
C ARG A 191 -5.81 4.86 -10.43
N ALA A 192 -6.30 4.68 -9.21
CA ALA A 192 -6.22 5.67 -8.17
C ALA A 192 -5.74 5.02 -6.87
N ARG A 193 -4.81 5.64 -6.17
CA ARG A 193 -4.31 5.17 -4.89
C ARG A 193 -5.18 5.74 -3.78
N ARG A 194 -5.85 4.88 -3.02
CA ARG A 194 -6.64 5.30 -1.86
C ARG A 194 -5.72 5.95 -0.81
N GLN A 195 -6.01 7.19 -0.43
CA GLN A 195 -5.19 7.97 0.48
C GLN A 195 -5.01 7.30 1.85
N TYR A 196 -6.05 6.63 2.35
CA TYR A 196 -6.07 6.04 3.70
C TYR A 196 -5.07 4.88 3.86
N ASN A 197 -5.01 3.96 2.89
CA ASN A 197 -4.25 2.71 3.01
C ASN A 197 -3.20 2.50 1.91
N HIS A 198 -3.05 3.46 1.01
CA HIS A 198 -2.16 3.45 -0.15
C HIS A 198 -2.36 2.26 -1.11
N VAL A 199 -3.56 1.66 -1.12
CA VAL A 199 -3.91 0.58 -2.06
C VAL A 199 -4.47 1.18 -3.34
N TYR A 200 -3.99 0.70 -4.49
CA TYR A 200 -4.51 1.11 -5.79
C TYR A 200 -5.78 0.36 -6.15
N GLY A 201 -6.81 1.11 -6.55
CA GLY A 201 -7.94 0.60 -7.30
C GLY A 201 -7.74 0.88 -8.79
N THR A 202 -8.13 -0.06 -9.65
CA THR A 202 -7.97 0.05 -11.09
C THR A 202 -9.33 -0.12 -11.77
N SER A 203 -9.63 0.74 -12.75
CA SER A 203 -10.84 0.66 -13.56
C SER A 203 -10.86 -0.56 -14.49
N GLY A 204 -11.99 -0.86 -15.06
CA GLY A 204 -12.08 -1.61 -16.31
C GLY A 204 -11.29 -0.94 -17.44
N SER A 205 -11.17 -1.62 -18.58
CA SER A 205 -10.56 -1.07 -19.80
C SER A 205 -11.63 -0.49 -20.74
N SER A 206 -11.25 0.54 -21.47
CA SER A 206 -12.03 1.10 -22.58
C SER A 206 -11.14 1.35 -23.78
N THR A 207 -11.63 1.09 -24.98
CA THR A 207 -10.89 1.39 -26.20
C THR A 207 -11.30 2.75 -26.73
N VAL A 208 -10.30 3.61 -26.96
CA VAL A 208 -10.48 4.92 -27.59
C VAL A 208 -9.66 4.95 -28.87
N LYS A 209 -10.30 5.28 -29.98
CA LYS A 209 -9.61 5.50 -31.25
C LYS A 209 -9.49 6.99 -31.49
N THR A 210 -8.27 7.49 -31.68
CA THR A 210 -8.03 8.88 -32.11
C THR A 210 -8.59 9.11 -33.50
N LEU A 211 -9.01 10.33 -33.75
CA LEU A 211 -9.53 10.70 -35.08
C LEU A 211 -8.43 10.56 -36.14
N GLY A 212 -8.85 10.35 -37.36
CA GLY A 212 -7.97 10.48 -38.51
C GLY A 212 -7.51 11.93 -38.65
N GLY A 213 -6.38 12.14 -39.25
CA GLY A 213 -5.86 13.46 -39.59
C GLY A 213 -5.49 13.51 -41.05
N ALA A 214 -5.53 14.69 -41.63
CA ALA A 214 -4.93 14.92 -42.93
C ALA A 214 -3.45 15.25 -42.71
N VAL A 215 -2.57 14.50 -43.31
CA VAL A 215 -1.12 14.80 -43.34
C VAL A 215 -0.75 15.28 -44.75
N VAL A 216 -0.29 16.52 -44.83
CA VAL A 216 0.33 17.01 -46.07
C VAL A 216 1.71 16.35 -46.22
N ASN A 217 1.79 15.33 -47.08
CA ASN A 217 3.01 14.58 -47.27
C ASN A 217 4.05 15.37 -48.07
N SER A 218 3.60 16.16 -49.02
CA SER A 218 4.47 17.07 -49.80
C SER A 218 3.64 18.10 -50.53
N VAL A 219 4.22 19.27 -50.74
CA VAL A 219 3.79 20.25 -51.76
C VAL A 219 4.80 20.14 -52.90
N ASN A 220 4.45 19.42 -53.98
CA ASN A 220 5.45 18.99 -54.93
C ASN A 220 5.69 19.95 -56.09
N THR A 221 4.77 20.82 -56.39
CA THR A 221 4.99 21.73 -57.55
C THR A 221 4.15 23.01 -57.40
N VAL A 222 4.81 24.13 -57.55
CA VAL A 222 4.19 25.38 -57.91
C VAL A 222 4.60 25.70 -59.31
N THR A 223 3.70 25.57 -60.24
CA THR A 223 3.92 25.99 -61.64
C THR A 223 3.11 27.23 -61.89
N ALA A 224 3.78 28.34 -62.23
CA ALA A 224 3.14 29.56 -62.62
C ALA A 224 3.43 29.78 -64.13
N ASP A 225 2.39 29.88 -64.94
CA ASP A 225 2.48 30.47 -66.26
C ASP A 225 1.77 31.83 -66.24
N ASN A 226 1.75 32.54 -67.35
CA ASN A 226 1.25 33.92 -67.44
C ASN A 226 -0.26 34.06 -67.06
N ALA A 227 -0.97 32.96 -66.77
CA ALA A 227 -2.41 32.97 -66.47
C ALA A 227 -2.85 32.02 -65.36
N THR A 228 -2.02 31.08 -64.91
CA THR A 228 -2.47 30.03 -63.98
C THR A 228 -1.36 29.64 -63.00
N VAL A 229 -1.70 29.51 -61.72
CA VAL A 229 -0.85 28.89 -60.68
C VAL A 229 -1.45 27.54 -60.32
N SER A 230 -0.73 26.46 -60.56
CA SER A 230 -1.14 25.10 -60.17
C SER A 230 -0.30 24.65 -58.97
N ILE A 231 -0.96 24.30 -57.88
CA ILE A 231 -0.32 23.77 -56.70
C ILE A 231 -0.77 22.33 -56.51
N THR A 232 0.15 21.37 -56.59
CA THR A 232 -0.15 19.96 -56.27
C THR A 232 0.23 19.65 -54.83
N ILE A 233 -0.77 19.32 -54.02
CA ILE A 233 -0.61 18.96 -52.63
C ILE A 233 -0.95 17.48 -52.44
N ASN A 234 0.00 16.68 -52.04
CA ASN A 234 -0.25 15.30 -51.65
C ASN A 234 -0.69 15.23 -50.22
N VAL A 235 -1.94 14.81 -49.97
CA VAL A 235 -2.54 14.71 -48.64
C VAL A 235 -2.96 13.26 -48.44
N THR A 236 -2.55 12.66 -47.31
CA THR A 236 -3.11 11.40 -46.84
C THR A 236 -4.24 11.74 -45.84
N VAL A 237 -5.46 11.35 -46.17
CA VAL A 237 -6.63 11.50 -45.29
C VAL A 237 -6.94 10.14 -44.67
N TYR A 238 -6.95 10.06 -43.37
CA TYR A 238 -7.20 8.81 -42.63
C TYR A 238 -8.68 8.49 -42.39
N GLU A 239 -9.57 9.46 -42.60
CA GLU A 239 -11.06 9.23 -42.55
C GLU A 239 -11.78 10.05 -43.61
N ALA A 240 -12.82 9.44 -44.22
CA ALA A 240 -13.57 10.01 -45.35
C ALA A 240 -14.59 11.14 -44.96
N SER A 241 -14.62 11.56 -43.71
CA SER A 241 -15.62 12.52 -43.19
C SER A 241 -15.12 13.96 -43.08
N TYR A 242 -13.96 14.30 -43.58
CA TYR A 242 -13.50 15.70 -43.63
C TYR A 242 -13.91 16.36 -44.96
N THR A 243 -14.79 17.33 -44.91
CA THR A 243 -15.00 18.26 -46.01
C THR A 243 -13.76 19.15 -46.14
N ASN A 244 -12.94 18.89 -47.13
CA ASN A 244 -11.77 19.73 -47.44
C ASN A 244 -12.27 21.01 -48.08
N SER A 245 -12.27 22.14 -47.40
CA SER A 245 -12.36 23.45 -47.99
C SER A 245 -10.93 24.01 -48.17
N LEU A 246 -10.46 24.07 -49.39
CA LEU A 246 -9.28 24.84 -49.73
C LEU A 246 -9.73 26.30 -49.86
N VAL A 247 -9.36 27.14 -48.90
CA VAL A 247 -9.52 28.62 -49.03
C VAL A 247 -8.19 29.12 -49.57
N LEU A 248 -8.20 29.57 -50.81
CA LEU A 248 -7.11 30.28 -51.43
C LEU A 248 -7.15 31.76 -51.05
#